data_5f9565bab49b45e5c8eb2ef71d3c223b
#
_entry.id   5f9565bab49b45e5c8eb2ef71d3c223b
#
_cell.length_a   1.000
_cell.length_b   1.000
_cell.length_c   1.000
_cell.angle_alpha   90.00
_cell.angle_beta   90.00
_cell.angle_gamma   90.00
#
_symmetry.space_group_name_H-M   'P 1'
#
loop_
_entity.id
_entity.type
_entity.pdbx_description
1 polymer ?
#
loop_
_entity_poly.entity_id
_entity_poly.type
_entity_poly.pdbx_seq_one_letter_code
_entity_poly.pdbx_strand_id
1 'polypeptide(L)'
;MASTAPSRRSFLALSGLTALSVPLAACGGDDSGGKPAADGKVTLAWWNIATTEPGKSLFPQISSAFTAAHPDITIRATSLENEAFKSKLTATTASGKLPDVFQTWGGGVLRQQVDAGLVEDLTDAFDWSSDLTPVSLQAYQFGGRTYGVPYDVGMVGFWYNKKLFAKAGITAPPATWAELLEDVERLKAAGVTPIALAGKEKWPGHYYWAYLAMRVAGLPALQQAATTKDFTGAGFVQAGTHLKELVDLQPFQTAFLGAGYSTPGGQAATMGNGKAAMELMGQWGPSVQKDAGADLGADLGFFPFPTVDGGAGRATEVFGGGSGFALRKGAPKEAMDFLKFFVLENQSKLLASNGFLPVVKGAESRLTDANRKVVADSLVKATGFQLFLDQAYPPAVGQEVNDSVADLIAGEKTPEQVTRSITEAAKSA
;
A
#
# COMPACT_ATOMS: atom_id res chain seq x y z
N MET A 1 -45.33 53.47 10.93
CA MET A 1 -44.04 54.13 10.73
C MET A 1 -43.18 53.18 9.91
N ALA A 2 -43.05 53.51 8.63
CA ALA A 2 -42.31 52.73 7.65
C ALA A 2 -40.84 53.21 7.61
N SER A 3 -39.88 52.32 7.66
CA SER A 3 -38.48 52.62 7.39
C SER A 3 -38.03 51.85 6.17
N THR A 4 -37.76 52.58 5.10
CA THR A 4 -37.32 52.17 3.79
C THR A 4 -35.80 51.93 3.78
N ALA A 5 -35.37 50.82 3.20
CA ALA A 5 -33.97 50.56 2.86
C ALA A 5 -33.59 51.26 1.54
N PRO A 6 -32.37 51.78 1.38
CA PRO A 6 -31.93 52.39 0.13
C PRO A 6 -31.23 51.33 -0.78
N SER A 7 -31.52 51.47 -2.07
CA SER A 7 -31.08 50.64 -3.19
C SER A 7 -29.63 50.93 -3.61
N ARG A 8 -29.00 49.88 -4.12
CA ARG A 8 -27.72 49.92 -4.84
C ARG A 8 -27.92 50.57 -6.22
N ARG A 9 -27.34 51.72 -6.48
CA ARG A 9 -26.86 52.17 -7.80
C ARG A 9 -26.12 53.51 -7.68
N SER A 10 -25.00 53.59 -8.41
CA SER A 10 -24.24 54.79 -8.79
C SER A 10 -23.15 55.27 -7.80
N PHE A 11 -21.90 54.88 -8.10
CA PHE A 11 -20.77 55.81 -8.12
C PHE A 11 -19.76 55.33 -9.19
N LEU A 12 -19.86 55.95 -10.35
CA LEU A 12 -18.83 56.06 -11.37
C LEU A 12 -18.34 57.50 -11.35
N ALA A 13 -17.08 57.73 -11.05
CA ALA A 13 -16.30 58.85 -11.62
C ALA A 13 -14.83 58.79 -11.17
N LEU A 14 -13.97 58.55 -12.11
CA LEU A 14 -12.71 59.20 -12.47
C LEU A 14 -11.76 59.63 -11.34
N SER A 15 -10.57 59.03 -11.31
CA SER A 15 -9.29 59.75 -11.21
C SER A 15 -8.10 58.84 -11.49
N GLY A 16 -7.35 59.08 -12.55
CA GLY A 16 -5.93 59.36 -12.58
C GLY A 16 -4.95 58.19 -12.49
N LEU A 17 -4.31 57.87 -13.61
CA LEU A 17 -3.12 57.06 -13.83
C LEU A 17 -1.98 57.35 -12.83
N THR A 18 -1.41 56.31 -12.24
CA THR A 18 0.02 56.12 -12.13
C THR A 18 0.32 54.63 -12.16
N ALA A 19 0.88 54.14 -13.23
CA ALA A 19 1.35 52.79 -13.43
C ALA A 19 2.65 52.61 -12.63
N LEU A 20 2.59 51.90 -11.48
CA LEU A 20 3.73 51.22 -10.89
C LEU A 20 3.60 49.74 -11.22
N SER A 21 4.33 49.32 -12.25
CA SER A 21 4.55 47.91 -12.56
C SER A 21 5.45 47.29 -11.49
N VAL A 22 4.83 46.64 -10.49
CA VAL A 22 5.50 45.68 -9.63
C VAL A 22 5.42 44.34 -10.36
N PRO A 23 6.52 43.70 -10.69
CA PRO A 23 6.47 42.31 -11.17
C PRO A 23 6.02 41.45 -9.99
N LEU A 24 4.81 40.90 -10.00
CA LEU A 24 4.44 39.75 -9.22
C LEU A 24 5.33 38.62 -9.72
N ALA A 25 6.43 38.37 -9.02
CA ALA A 25 7.11 37.05 -9.09
C ALA A 25 6.12 36.03 -8.55
N ALA A 26 5.39 35.38 -9.45
CA ALA A 26 4.64 34.17 -9.15
C ALA A 26 5.66 33.10 -8.76
N CYS A 27 5.81 32.86 -7.46
CA CYS A 27 6.41 31.64 -6.96
C CYS A 27 5.41 30.49 -7.25
N GLY A 28 5.31 30.12 -8.53
CA GLY A 28 4.83 28.83 -8.96
C GLY A 28 6.05 27.91 -8.87
N GLY A 29 6.17 27.13 -7.80
CA GLY A 29 7.11 26.05 -7.73
C GLY A 29 6.75 25.04 -8.82
N ASP A 30 7.51 25.05 -9.90
CA ASP A 30 7.44 24.05 -10.96
C ASP A 30 8.01 22.74 -10.39
N ASP A 31 7.13 21.84 -9.90
CA ASP A 31 7.46 20.45 -9.47
C ASP A 31 7.71 19.52 -10.68
N SER A 32 7.85 20.07 -11.88
CA SER A 32 8.13 19.33 -13.10
C SER A 32 9.65 19.13 -13.26
N GLY A 33 10.04 17.86 -13.38
CA GLY A 33 11.39 17.31 -13.48
C GLY A 33 12.45 18.16 -14.14
N GLY A 34 13.61 18.20 -13.48
CA GLY A 34 14.71 19.06 -13.85
C GLY A 34 15.33 18.70 -15.19
N LYS A 35 15.40 19.70 -16.09
CA LYS A 35 16.45 19.72 -17.10
C LYS A 35 17.79 19.95 -16.40
N PRO A 36 18.92 19.38 -16.90
CA PRO A 36 20.22 19.72 -16.37
C PRO A 36 20.39 21.24 -16.36
N ALA A 37 20.76 21.78 -15.21
CA ALA A 37 21.12 23.19 -15.13
C ALA A 37 22.37 23.44 -16.02
N ALA A 38 22.55 24.66 -16.50
CA ALA A 38 23.67 25.03 -17.38
C ALA A 38 25.06 24.83 -16.74
N ASP A 39 25.12 24.52 -15.44
CA ASP A 39 26.33 24.25 -14.64
C ASP A 39 26.66 22.74 -14.48
N GLY A 40 25.96 21.87 -15.20
CA GLY A 40 26.17 20.40 -15.14
C GLY A 40 25.52 19.71 -13.92
N LYS A 41 24.82 20.45 -13.05
CA LYS A 41 24.15 19.87 -11.89
C LYS A 41 22.81 19.26 -12.26
N VAL A 42 22.48 18.14 -11.63
CA VAL A 42 21.23 17.41 -11.82
C VAL A 42 20.38 17.49 -10.53
N THR A 43 19.13 17.86 -10.67
CA THR A 43 18.14 17.75 -9.58
C THR A 43 17.13 16.67 -9.92
N LEU A 44 17.00 15.67 -9.07
CA LEU A 44 16.01 14.61 -9.18
C LEU A 44 14.81 14.88 -8.25
N ALA A 45 13.64 15.04 -8.82
CA ALA A 45 12.40 15.07 -8.06
C ALA A 45 12.00 13.65 -7.68
N TRP A 46 11.88 13.40 -6.37
CA TRP A 46 11.56 12.06 -5.83
C TRP A 46 10.32 12.10 -4.95
N TRP A 47 9.25 11.37 -5.35
CA TRP A 47 8.03 11.25 -4.57
C TRP A 47 7.91 9.88 -3.93
N ASN A 48 7.58 9.85 -2.64
CA ASN A 48 7.42 8.64 -1.85
C ASN A 48 6.35 8.79 -0.75
N ILE A 49 6.08 7.71 -0.01
CA ILE A 49 5.11 7.68 1.08
C ILE A 49 5.76 7.59 2.47
N ALA A 50 7.04 7.90 2.60
CA ALA A 50 7.80 7.75 3.83
C ALA A 50 7.42 8.80 4.89
N THR A 51 6.19 8.74 5.41
CA THR A 51 5.65 9.62 6.45
C THR A 51 5.62 8.98 7.83
N THR A 52 5.83 7.66 7.90
CA THR A 52 5.95 6.85 9.14
C THR A 52 7.30 6.17 9.22
N GLU A 53 7.70 5.74 10.42
CA GLU A 53 8.94 4.98 10.60
C GLU A 53 8.82 3.56 10.00
N PRO A 54 9.92 3.00 9.50
CA PRO A 54 11.27 3.57 9.49
C PRO A 54 11.58 4.47 8.29
N GLY A 55 10.70 4.51 7.30
CA GLY A 55 10.91 5.26 6.05
C GLY A 55 11.14 6.74 6.28
N LYS A 56 10.37 7.34 7.20
CA LYS A 56 10.44 8.77 7.58
C LYS A 56 11.84 9.22 7.96
N SER A 57 12.57 8.41 8.73
CA SER A 57 13.95 8.71 9.14
C SER A 57 14.99 8.19 8.14
N LEU A 58 14.76 7.01 7.55
CA LEU A 58 15.76 6.32 6.73
C LEU A 58 15.90 6.92 5.33
N PHE A 59 14.80 7.28 4.67
CA PHE A 59 14.84 7.78 3.30
C PHE A 59 15.61 9.10 3.16
N PRO A 60 15.43 10.10 4.05
CA PRO A 60 16.28 11.30 4.05
C PRO A 60 17.75 11.00 4.32
N GLN A 61 18.07 10.03 5.17
CA GLN A 61 19.46 9.64 5.44
C GLN A 61 20.11 9.03 4.19
N ILE A 62 19.41 8.15 3.46
CA ILE A 62 19.92 7.53 2.23
C ILE A 62 20.10 8.60 1.15
N SER A 63 19.13 9.50 0.94
CA SER A 63 19.21 10.54 -0.08
C SER A 63 20.33 11.55 0.23
N SER A 64 20.53 11.92 1.50
CA SER A 64 21.63 12.79 1.91
C SER A 64 22.99 12.13 1.71
N ALA A 65 23.11 10.83 2.00
CA ALA A 65 24.34 10.08 1.76
C ALA A 65 24.65 9.97 0.25
N PHE A 66 23.62 9.78 -0.58
CA PHE A 66 23.78 9.78 -2.03
C PHE A 66 24.30 11.14 -2.54
N THR A 67 23.66 12.25 -2.14
CA THR A 67 24.09 13.61 -2.52
C THR A 67 25.52 13.91 -2.04
N ALA A 68 25.90 13.43 -0.85
CA ALA A 68 27.28 13.61 -0.35
C ALA A 68 28.30 12.84 -1.19
N ALA A 69 27.96 11.66 -1.71
CA ALA A 69 28.80 10.86 -2.60
C ALA A 69 28.80 11.39 -4.06
N HIS A 70 27.75 12.12 -4.45
CA HIS A 70 27.56 12.68 -5.80
C HIS A 70 27.23 14.18 -5.72
N PRO A 71 28.22 15.07 -5.51
CA PRO A 71 27.97 16.50 -5.21
C PRO A 71 27.23 17.27 -6.31
N ASP A 72 27.28 16.76 -7.55
CA ASP A 72 26.57 17.34 -8.69
C ASP A 72 25.11 16.90 -8.81
N ILE A 73 24.65 16.00 -7.91
CA ILE A 73 23.28 15.50 -7.90
C ILE A 73 22.56 15.92 -6.62
N THR A 74 21.40 16.55 -6.77
CA THR A 74 20.52 16.92 -5.67
C THR A 74 19.26 16.08 -5.72
N ILE A 75 18.85 15.45 -4.59
CA ILE A 75 17.58 14.77 -4.46
C ILE A 75 16.57 15.71 -3.78
N ARG A 76 15.51 16.08 -4.51
CA ARG A 76 14.37 16.82 -3.96
C ARG A 76 13.26 15.83 -3.62
N ALA A 77 13.21 15.38 -2.37
CA ALA A 77 12.22 14.45 -1.90
C ALA A 77 10.90 15.16 -1.55
N THR A 78 9.77 14.53 -1.89
CA THR A 78 8.43 14.87 -1.42
C THR A 78 7.80 13.61 -0.86
N SER A 79 7.62 13.57 0.46
CA SER A 79 6.95 12.46 1.14
C SER A 79 5.50 12.86 1.43
N LEU A 80 4.56 12.02 1.05
CA LEU A 80 3.12 12.23 1.20
C LEU A 80 2.50 11.05 1.94
N GLU A 81 1.46 11.30 2.71
CA GLU A 81 0.62 10.24 3.25
C GLU A 81 0.04 9.39 2.11
N ASN A 82 -0.19 8.09 2.37
CA ASN A 82 -0.51 7.08 1.34
C ASN A 82 -1.66 7.49 0.40
N GLU A 83 -2.80 7.92 0.94
CA GLU A 83 -3.96 8.27 0.12
C GLU A 83 -3.76 9.62 -0.61
N ALA A 84 -3.08 10.58 0.02
CA ALA A 84 -2.68 11.82 -0.63
C ALA A 84 -1.69 11.57 -1.78
N PHE A 85 -0.75 10.63 -1.59
CA PHE A 85 0.18 10.19 -2.64
C PHE A 85 -0.56 9.57 -3.82
N LYS A 86 -1.45 8.60 -3.59
CA LYS A 86 -2.26 7.95 -4.63
C LYS A 86 -3.07 8.96 -5.43
N SER A 87 -3.73 9.89 -4.74
CA SER A 87 -4.52 10.96 -5.38
C SER A 87 -3.66 11.89 -6.24
N LYS A 88 -2.50 12.32 -5.71
CA LYS A 88 -1.55 13.16 -6.46
C LYS A 88 -0.96 12.42 -7.65
N LEU A 89 -0.57 11.15 -7.49
CA LEU A 89 -0.01 10.34 -8.56
C LEU A 89 -1.04 10.13 -9.70
N THR A 90 -2.30 9.86 -9.37
CA THR A 90 -3.38 9.74 -10.35
C THR A 90 -3.56 11.03 -11.16
N ALA A 91 -3.62 12.18 -10.48
CA ALA A 91 -3.77 13.49 -11.13
C ALA A 91 -2.58 13.83 -12.04
N THR A 92 -1.35 13.53 -11.60
CA THR A 92 -0.14 13.78 -12.39
C THR A 92 0.04 12.78 -13.52
N THR A 93 -0.41 11.54 -13.36
CA THR A 93 -0.50 10.56 -14.46
C THR A 93 -1.43 11.08 -15.56
N ALA A 94 -2.63 11.56 -15.20
CA ALA A 94 -3.59 12.12 -16.18
C ALA A 94 -3.05 13.36 -16.91
N SER A 95 -2.20 14.17 -16.26
CA SER A 95 -1.59 15.35 -16.86
C SER A 95 -0.23 15.12 -17.54
N GLY A 96 0.32 13.89 -17.44
CA GLY A 96 1.64 13.54 -17.97
C GLY A 96 2.83 14.20 -17.22
N LYS A 97 2.62 14.70 -15.99
CA LYS A 97 3.62 15.46 -15.21
C LYS A 97 4.16 14.67 -14.01
N LEU A 98 4.67 13.46 -14.26
CA LEU A 98 5.28 12.64 -13.21
C LEU A 98 6.64 13.22 -12.75
N PRO A 99 7.03 13.04 -11.47
CA PRO A 99 8.39 13.36 -11.01
C PRO A 99 9.41 12.39 -11.60
N ASP A 100 10.70 12.69 -11.49
CA ASP A 100 11.75 11.86 -12.07
C ASP A 100 11.75 10.45 -11.49
N VAL A 101 11.58 10.34 -10.17
CA VAL A 101 11.47 9.08 -9.43
C VAL A 101 10.19 9.10 -8.59
N PHE A 102 9.40 8.06 -8.65
CA PHE A 102 8.19 7.96 -7.84
C PHE A 102 7.95 6.56 -7.33
N GLN A 103 7.42 6.49 -6.12
CA GLN A 103 7.02 5.21 -5.55
C GLN A 103 5.88 4.59 -6.33
N THR A 104 5.92 3.28 -6.45
CA THR A 104 4.88 2.45 -7.07
C THR A 104 4.82 1.08 -6.40
N TRP A 105 3.66 0.46 -6.44
CA TRP A 105 3.47 -0.94 -6.02
C TRP A 105 3.44 -1.89 -7.22
N GLY A 106 3.69 -1.36 -8.42
CA GLY A 106 3.62 -2.15 -9.66
C GLY A 106 2.19 -2.43 -10.12
N GLY A 107 1.98 -3.56 -10.79
CA GLY A 107 0.66 -4.05 -11.20
C GLY A 107 -0.06 -3.17 -12.21
N GLY A 108 -1.40 -3.18 -12.15
CA GLY A 108 -2.27 -2.48 -13.11
C GLY A 108 -2.13 -0.96 -13.09
N VAL A 109 -1.85 -0.38 -11.91
CA VAL A 109 -1.60 1.07 -11.79
C VAL A 109 -0.35 1.48 -12.55
N LEU A 110 0.77 0.78 -12.34
CA LEU A 110 2.00 1.01 -13.10
C LEU A 110 1.81 0.70 -14.59
N ARG A 111 1.12 -0.39 -14.91
CA ARG A 111 0.83 -0.78 -16.29
C ARG A 111 0.10 0.32 -17.06
N GLN A 112 -0.90 0.96 -16.46
CA GLN A 112 -1.59 2.09 -17.07
C GLN A 112 -0.64 3.24 -17.42
N GLN A 113 0.33 3.54 -16.55
CA GLN A 113 1.33 4.56 -16.79
C GLN A 113 2.31 4.17 -17.90
N VAL A 114 2.67 2.89 -17.97
CA VAL A 114 3.50 2.32 -19.05
C VAL A 114 2.78 2.41 -20.39
N ASP A 115 1.52 1.98 -20.47
CA ASP A 115 0.71 1.99 -21.69
C ASP A 115 0.45 3.43 -22.17
N ALA A 116 0.43 4.42 -21.26
CA ALA A 116 0.39 5.83 -21.58
C ALA A 116 1.74 6.43 -22.02
N GLY A 117 2.82 5.64 -22.05
CA GLY A 117 4.16 6.09 -22.44
C GLY A 117 4.83 7.04 -21.44
N LEU A 118 4.40 7.04 -20.18
CA LEU A 118 4.88 7.97 -19.14
C LEU A 118 6.05 7.44 -18.32
N VAL A 119 6.35 6.14 -18.40
CA VAL A 119 7.34 5.45 -17.57
C VAL A 119 8.51 4.98 -18.44
N GLU A 120 9.72 5.05 -17.90
CA GLU A 120 10.93 4.58 -18.56
C GLU A 120 11.00 3.06 -18.55
N ASP A 121 11.39 2.46 -19.68
CA ASP A 121 11.78 1.06 -19.78
C ASP A 121 13.18 0.89 -19.20
N LEU A 122 13.29 0.16 -18.11
CA LEU A 122 14.54 -0.04 -17.37
C LEU A 122 15.29 -1.30 -17.79
N THR A 123 14.75 -2.09 -18.72
CA THR A 123 15.25 -3.44 -19.06
C THR A 123 16.75 -3.47 -19.29
N ASP A 124 17.26 -2.54 -20.10
CA ASP A 124 18.68 -2.47 -20.45
C ASP A 124 19.53 -1.74 -19.40
N ALA A 125 18.93 -0.78 -18.67
CA ALA A 125 19.62 0.01 -17.65
C ALA A 125 19.68 -0.70 -16.28
N PHE A 126 18.83 -1.71 -16.06
CA PHE A 126 18.75 -2.46 -14.82
C PHE A 126 19.66 -3.71 -14.85
N ASP A 127 20.96 -3.50 -15.11
CA ASP A 127 21.97 -4.55 -15.28
C ASP A 127 22.22 -5.41 -14.03
N TRP A 128 21.82 -4.91 -12.86
CA TRP A 128 21.86 -5.60 -11.56
C TRP A 128 20.53 -6.24 -11.15
N SER A 129 19.54 -6.31 -12.02
CA SER A 129 18.24 -6.96 -11.74
C SER A 129 18.36 -8.43 -11.34
N SER A 130 19.41 -9.11 -11.84
CA SER A 130 19.73 -10.51 -11.48
C SER A 130 20.10 -10.71 -9.99
N ASP A 131 20.47 -9.65 -9.28
CA ASP A 131 20.79 -9.69 -7.84
C ASP A 131 19.51 -9.73 -6.99
N LEU A 132 18.35 -9.40 -7.59
CA LEU A 132 17.07 -9.37 -6.89
C LEU A 132 16.33 -10.70 -6.97
N THR A 133 15.45 -10.93 -5.99
CA THR A 133 14.58 -12.11 -5.99
C THR A 133 13.52 -12.01 -7.09
N PRO A 134 13.23 -13.08 -7.85
CA PRO A 134 12.24 -13.03 -8.93
C PRO A 134 10.85 -12.56 -8.47
N VAL A 135 10.43 -12.95 -7.27
CA VAL A 135 9.12 -12.56 -6.71
C VAL A 135 8.99 -11.06 -6.52
N SER A 136 10.07 -10.35 -6.18
CA SER A 136 10.05 -8.90 -6.00
C SER A 136 9.91 -8.13 -7.32
N LEU A 137 10.33 -8.73 -8.44
CA LEU A 137 10.29 -8.09 -9.76
C LEU A 137 8.95 -8.27 -10.48
N GLN A 138 8.16 -9.30 -10.14
CA GLN A 138 6.96 -9.67 -10.90
C GLN A 138 5.97 -8.52 -11.10
N ALA A 139 5.74 -7.71 -10.08
CA ALA A 139 4.80 -6.60 -10.16
C ALA A 139 5.24 -5.46 -11.08
N TYR A 140 6.52 -5.42 -11.46
CA TYR A 140 7.15 -4.36 -12.26
C TYR A 140 7.49 -4.80 -13.69
N GLN A 141 7.10 -6.02 -14.07
CA GLN A 141 7.43 -6.60 -15.37
C GLN A 141 6.19 -6.78 -16.24
N PHE A 142 6.23 -6.24 -17.45
CA PHE A 142 5.15 -6.31 -18.44
C PHE A 142 5.74 -6.59 -19.82
N GLY A 143 5.20 -7.61 -20.51
CA GLY A 143 5.64 -7.95 -21.88
C GLY A 143 7.13 -8.29 -22.00
N GLY A 144 7.73 -8.88 -20.96
CA GLY A 144 9.15 -9.21 -20.92
C GLY A 144 10.08 -8.01 -20.62
N ARG A 145 9.52 -6.84 -20.29
CA ARG A 145 10.26 -5.62 -19.95
C ARG A 145 10.07 -5.22 -18.51
N THR A 146 11.03 -4.52 -17.92
CA THR A 146 11.02 -4.08 -16.52
C THR A 146 10.84 -2.56 -16.45
N TYR A 147 9.91 -2.09 -15.60
CA TYR A 147 9.51 -0.68 -15.48
C TYR A 147 9.62 -0.13 -14.06
N GLY A 148 10.17 -0.89 -13.15
CA GLY A 148 10.39 -0.43 -11.77
C GLY A 148 11.43 -1.25 -11.04
N VAL A 149 11.96 -0.67 -9.98
CA VAL A 149 12.98 -1.24 -9.10
C VAL A 149 12.38 -1.45 -7.72
N PRO A 150 12.13 -2.71 -7.29
CA PRO A 150 11.64 -2.98 -5.94
C PRO A 150 12.70 -2.68 -4.89
N TYR A 151 12.26 -2.20 -3.72
CA TYR A 151 13.12 -2.07 -2.52
C TYR A 151 12.59 -2.86 -1.32
N ASP A 152 11.36 -3.36 -1.41
CA ASP A 152 10.69 -4.15 -0.39
C ASP A 152 9.78 -5.19 -1.04
N VAL A 153 9.56 -6.31 -0.37
CA VAL A 153 8.61 -7.36 -0.77
C VAL A 153 8.06 -8.01 0.49
N GLY A 154 6.78 -8.38 0.49
CA GLY A 154 6.18 -9.00 1.65
C GLY A 154 4.83 -9.61 1.38
N MET A 155 4.20 -10.09 2.43
CA MET A 155 2.86 -10.64 2.39
C MET A 155 2.01 -10.08 3.52
N VAL A 156 0.71 -10.12 3.32
CA VAL A 156 -0.29 -9.88 4.34
C VAL A 156 -0.50 -11.16 5.15
N GLY A 157 -0.66 -11.00 6.45
CA GLY A 157 -1.04 -12.05 7.38
C GLY A 157 -1.52 -11.45 8.68
N PHE A 158 -1.85 -12.28 9.63
CA PHE A 158 -2.31 -11.81 10.93
C PHE A 158 -1.13 -11.56 11.87
N TRP A 159 -1.00 -10.30 12.30
CA TRP A 159 -0.19 -9.92 13.45
C TRP A 159 -1.05 -10.04 14.69
N TYR A 160 -0.57 -10.71 15.76
CA TYR A 160 -1.37 -10.96 16.94
C TYR A 160 -0.62 -10.77 18.24
N ASN A 161 -1.34 -10.39 19.30
CA ASN A 161 -0.83 -10.23 20.65
C ASN A 161 -0.95 -11.55 21.40
N LYS A 162 0.19 -12.22 21.66
CA LYS A 162 0.28 -13.51 22.35
C LYS A 162 -0.34 -13.46 23.77
N LYS A 163 -0.20 -12.34 24.49
CA LYS A 163 -0.79 -12.20 25.83
C LYS A 163 -2.31 -12.17 25.79
N LEU A 164 -2.90 -11.50 24.78
CA LEU A 164 -4.35 -11.45 24.63
C LEU A 164 -4.92 -12.78 24.18
N PHE A 165 -4.21 -13.51 23.30
CA PHE A 165 -4.56 -14.90 22.95
C PHE A 165 -4.53 -15.80 24.18
N ALA A 166 -3.45 -15.77 24.97
CA ALA A 166 -3.34 -16.55 26.18
C ALA A 166 -4.44 -16.20 27.20
N LYS A 167 -4.81 -14.91 27.35
CA LYS A 167 -5.93 -14.45 28.20
C LYS A 167 -7.26 -15.08 27.78
N ALA A 168 -7.47 -15.29 26.47
CA ALA A 168 -8.67 -15.93 25.94
C ALA A 168 -8.57 -17.47 25.90
N GLY A 169 -7.49 -18.07 26.44
CA GLY A 169 -7.27 -19.52 26.41
C GLY A 169 -6.88 -20.08 25.04
N ILE A 170 -6.45 -19.21 24.10
CA ILE A 170 -5.99 -19.62 22.79
C ILE A 170 -4.50 -19.95 22.88
N THR A 171 -4.16 -21.22 22.62
CA THR A 171 -2.81 -21.76 22.81
C THR A 171 -1.97 -21.81 21.54
N ALA A 172 -2.60 -21.71 20.36
CA ALA A 172 -1.96 -21.70 19.06
C ALA A 172 -2.75 -20.83 18.09
N PRO A 173 -2.10 -20.21 17.08
CA PRO A 173 -2.82 -19.52 16.00
C PRO A 173 -3.74 -20.47 15.22
N PRO A 174 -4.89 -19.96 14.71
CA PRO A 174 -5.84 -20.74 13.92
C PRO A 174 -5.25 -21.15 12.57
N ALA A 175 -5.43 -22.40 12.16
CA ALA A 175 -5.02 -22.93 10.87
C ALA A 175 -6.15 -22.84 9.81
N THR A 176 -7.40 -22.85 10.27
CA THR A 176 -8.59 -22.78 9.42
C THR A 176 -9.41 -21.53 9.72
N TRP A 177 -10.25 -21.14 8.75
CA TRP A 177 -11.17 -20.01 8.91
C TRP A 177 -12.19 -20.26 10.04
N ALA A 178 -12.67 -21.51 10.17
CA ALA A 178 -13.56 -21.86 11.25
C ALA A 178 -12.91 -21.66 12.63
N GLU A 179 -11.67 -22.11 12.82
CA GLU A 179 -10.90 -21.85 14.04
C GLU A 179 -10.70 -20.36 14.32
N LEU A 180 -10.48 -19.53 13.27
CA LEU A 180 -10.39 -18.07 13.43
C LEU A 180 -11.71 -17.48 13.96
N LEU A 181 -12.85 -17.91 13.46
CA LEU A 181 -14.17 -17.46 13.94
C LEU A 181 -14.39 -17.87 15.40
N GLU A 182 -14.04 -19.10 15.78
CA GLU A 182 -14.08 -19.56 17.17
C GLU A 182 -13.16 -18.74 18.08
N ASP A 183 -11.94 -18.41 17.63
CA ASP A 183 -11.02 -17.58 18.39
C ASP A 183 -11.53 -16.15 18.55
N VAL A 184 -12.24 -15.59 17.56
CA VAL A 184 -12.93 -14.30 17.68
C VAL A 184 -13.96 -14.36 18.81
N GLU A 185 -14.77 -15.41 18.89
CA GLU A 185 -15.76 -15.57 19.97
C GLU A 185 -15.11 -15.73 21.34
N ARG A 186 -14.01 -16.51 21.45
CA ARG A 186 -13.25 -16.67 22.70
C ARG A 186 -12.64 -15.34 23.18
N LEU A 187 -12.08 -14.55 22.26
CA LEU A 187 -11.54 -13.24 22.57
C LEU A 187 -12.62 -12.30 23.10
N LYS A 188 -13.79 -12.27 22.45
CA LYS A 188 -14.94 -11.48 22.91
C LYS A 188 -15.42 -11.93 24.31
N ALA A 189 -15.53 -13.23 24.54
CA ALA A 189 -15.91 -13.77 25.83
C ALA A 189 -14.92 -13.41 26.95
N ALA A 190 -13.61 -13.26 26.60
CA ALA A 190 -12.58 -12.79 27.52
C ALA A 190 -12.53 -11.26 27.70
N GLY A 191 -13.46 -10.52 27.10
CA GLY A 191 -13.51 -9.06 27.14
C GLY A 191 -12.35 -8.41 26.37
N VAL A 192 -11.90 -9.03 25.27
CA VAL A 192 -10.85 -8.55 24.39
C VAL A 192 -11.45 -8.20 23.03
N THR A 193 -11.13 -7.03 22.50
CA THR A 193 -11.44 -6.70 21.10
C THR A 193 -10.65 -7.64 20.17
N PRO A 194 -11.31 -8.45 19.32
CA PRO A 194 -10.59 -9.44 18.52
C PRO A 194 -9.66 -8.83 17.47
N ILE A 195 -10.17 -7.88 16.69
CA ILE A 195 -9.48 -7.40 15.48
C ILE A 195 -9.45 -5.87 15.45
N ALA A 196 -8.29 -5.29 15.12
CA ALA A 196 -8.17 -3.89 14.74
C ALA A 196 -8.36 -3.74 13.22
N LEU A 197 -9.18 -2.78 12.79
CA LEU A 197 -9.45 -2.48 11.38
C LEU A 197 -9.52 -0.97 11.13
N ALA A 198 -8.87 -0.50 10.08
CA ALA A 198 -9.01 0.86 9.55
C ALA A 198 -10.05 0.86 8.42
N GLY A 199 -11.27 1.28 8.74
CA GLY A 199 -12.35 1.35 7.77
C GLY A 199 -12.31 2.61 6.90
N LYS A 200 -11.67 3.69 7.37
CA LYS A 200 -11.65 4.98 6.66
C LYS A 200 -10.95 4.90 5.30
N GLU A 201 -9.77 4.29 5.24
CA GLU A 201 -9.01 4.14 3.99
C GLU A 201 -9.49 2.96 3.14
N LYS A 202 -10.38 2.11 3.64
CA LYS A 202 -11.02 0.97 2.97
C LYS A 202 -10.07 -0.16 2.54
N TRP A 203 -8.85 0.15 2.10
CA TRP A 203 -7.89 -0.85 1.63
C TRP A 203 -7.52 -1.93 2.66
N PRO A 204 -7.47 -1.71 3.98
CA PRO A 204 -7.23 -2.82 4.91
C PRO A 204 -8.36 -3.85 4.91
N GLY A 205 -9.59 -3.40 4.68
CA GLY A 205 -10.76 -4.26 4.64
C GLY A 205 -10.76 -5.24 3.46
N HIS A 206 -10.31 -4.79 2.27
CA HIS A 206 -10.31 -5.66 1.10
C HIS A 206 -9.38 -6.87 1.22
N TYR A 207 -8.37 -6.83 2.09
CA TYR A 207 -7.46 -7.95 2.32
C TYR A 207 -8.18 -9.22 2.77
N TYR A 208 -9.24 -9.08 3.56
CA TYR A 208 -10.08 -10.20 3.99
C TYR A 208 -10.76 -10.88 2.81
N TRP A 209 -11.45 -10.10 1.98
CA TRP A 209 -12.13 -10.62 0.80
C TRP A 209 -11.14 -11.21 -0.22
N ALA A 210 -10.01 -10.56 -0.44
CA ALA A 210 -8.98 -11.04 -1.36
C ALA A 210 -8.45 -12.41 -0.95
N TYR A 211 -8.08 -12.58 0.32
CA TYR A 211 -7.66 -13.89 0.82
C TYR A 211 -8.77 -14.93 0.77
N LEU A 212 -9.98 -14.58 1.18
CA LEU A 212 -11.12 -15.49 1.11
C LEU A 212 -11.43 -15.91 -0.33
N ALA A 213 -11.35 -14.99 -1.30
CA ALA A 213 -11.46 -15.31 -2.73
C ALA A 213 -10.38 -16.31 -3.18
N MET A 214 -9.13 -16.09 -2.76
CA MET A 214 -8.02 -17.03 -3.02
C MET A 214 -8.25 -18.38 -2.34
N ARG A 215 -8.75 -18.42 -1.11
CA ARG A 215 -8.95 -19.67 -0.35
C ARG A 215 -10.15 -20.46 -0.86
N VAL A 216 -11.25 -19.79 -1.21
CA VAL A 216 -12.50 -20.43 -1.64
C VAL A 216 -12.47 -20.77 -3.13
N ALA A 217 -12.28 -19.77 -3.99
CA ALA A 217 -12.29 -19.96 -5.45
C ALA A 217 -10.95 -20.48 -5.99
N GLY A 218 -9.86 -20.26 -5.27
CA GLY A 218 -8.49 -20.55 -5.69
C GLY A 218 -7.83 -19.40 -6.45
N LEU A 219 -6.51 -19.30 -6.32
CA LEU A 219 -5.72 -18.26 -7.01
C LEU A 219 -5.88 -18.28 -8.54
N PRO A 220 -5.87 -19.45 -9.21
CA PRO A 220 -6.10 -19.49 -10.66
C PRO A 220 -7.46 -18.90 -11.08
N ALA A 221 -8.51 -19.15 -10.31
CA ALA A 221 -9.83 -18.60 -10.60
C ALA A 221 -9.86 -17.08 -10.43
N LEU A 222 -9.18 -16.54 -9.42
CA LEU A 222 -9.06 -15.09 -9.21
C LEU A 222 -8.30 -14.43 -10.37
N GLN A 223 -7.20 -15.03 -10.83
CA GLN A 223 -6.44 -14.54 -11.99
C GLN A 223 -7.25 -14.64 -13.30
N GLN A 224 -8.02 -15.70 -13.45
CA GLN A 224 -8.93 -15.85 -14.59
C GLN A 224 -10.04 -14.78 -14.58
N ALA A 225 -10.64 -14.51 -13.41
CA ALA A 225 -11.66 -13.47 -13.25
C ALA A 225 -11.14 -12.08 -13.65
N ALA A 226 -9.90 -11.75 -13.30
CA ALA A 226 -9.25 -10.52 -13.74
C ALA A 226 -9.10 -10.45 -15.26
N THR A 227 -8.77 -11.57 -15.91
CA THR A 227 -8.61 -11.66 -17.38
C THR A 227 -9.95 -11.59 -18.12
N THR A 228 -10.96 -12.29 -17.61
CA THR A 228 -12.31 -12.32 -18.21
C THR A 228 -13.18 -11.13 -17.80
N LYS A 229 -12.70 -10.32 -16.85
CA LYS A 229 -13.45 -9.21 -16.25
C LYS A 229 -14.78 -9.66 -15.63
N ASP A 230 -14.80 -10.85 -15.02
CA ASP A 230 -15.99 -11.43 -14.39
C ASP A 230 -15.68 -12.07 -13.04
N PHE A 231 -16.15 -11.43 -11.98
CA PHE A 231 -16.00 -11.84 -10.57
C PHE A 231 -17.32 -12.40 -9.99
N THR A 232 -18.33 -12.71 -10.82
CA THR A 232 -19.64 -13.17 -10.34
C THR A 232 -19.68 -14.67 -10.02
N GLY A 233 -18.58 -15.39 -10.20
CA GLY A 233 -18.49 -16.83 -9.90
C GLY A 233 -18.85 -17.15 -8.45
N ALA A 234 -19.50 -18.30 -8.21
CA ALA A 234 -20.02 -18.71 -6.90
C ALA A 234 -18.95 -18.67 -5.79
N GLY A 235 -17.69 -19.01 -6.09
CA GLY A 235 -16.59 -18.97 -5.12
C GLY A 235 -16.28 -17.57 -4.61
N PHE A 236 -16.47 -16.53 -5.43
CA PHE A 236 -16.25 -15.13 -5.01
C PHE A 236 -17.41 -14.61 -4.17
N VAL A 237 -18.64 -15.03 -4.48
CA VAL A 237 -19.82 -14.75 -3.64
C VAL A 237 -19.63 -15.43 -2.28
N GLN A 238 -19.20 -16.69 -2.26
CA GLN A 238 -18.94 -17.42 -1.02
C GLN A 238 -17.83 -16.79 -0.19
N ALA A 239 -16.77 -16.24 -0.82
CA ALA A 239 -15.75 -15.45 -0.14
C ALA A 239 -16.36 -14.23 0.58
N GLY A 240 -17.29 -13.53 -0.06
CA GLY A 240 -18.06 -12.46 0.57
C GLY A 240 -18.95 -12.95 1.72
N THR A 241 -19.56 -14.15 1.59
CA THR A 241 -20.36 -14.77 2.65
C THR A 241 -19.50 -15.08 3.89
N HIS A 242 -18.31 -15.66 3.71
CA HIS A 242 -17.39 -15.89 4.83
C HIS A 242 -16.91 -14.58 5.49
N LEU A 243 -16.67 -13.53 4.70
CA LEU A 243 -16.37 -12.22 5.29
C LEU A 243 -17.55 -11.68 6.10
N LYS A 244 -18.77 -11.85 5.59
CA LYS A 244 -19.99 -11.44 6.32
C LYS A 244 -20.16 -12.23 7.62
N GLU A 245 -19.88 -13.54 7.64
CA GLU A 245 -19.88 -14.35 8.86
C GLU A 245 -18.96 -13.76 9.95
N LEU A 246 -17.74 -13.34 9.55
CA LEU A 246 -16.83 -12.65 10.46
C LEU A 246 -17.41 -11.32 10.95
N VAL A 247 -17.94 -10.49 10.05
CA VAL A 247 -18.52 -9.18 10.38
C VAL A 247 -19.69 -9.29 11.34
N ASP A 248 -20.54 -10.31 11.16
CA ASP A 248 -21.70 -10.59 12.00
C ASP A 248 -21.32 -10.92 13.46
N LEU A 249 -20.11 -11.44 13.69
CA LEU A 249 -19.53 -11.60 15.02
C LEU A 249 -19.10 -10.28 15.68
N GLN A 250 -19.15 -9.15 14.97
CA GLN A 250 -18.71 -7.83 15.46
C GLN A 250 -17.28 -7.85 16.03
N PRO A 251 -16.27 -8.24 15.25
CA PRO A 251 -14.92 -8.50 15.73
C PRO A 251 -14.10 -7.22 15.90
N PHE A 252 -14.52 -6.11 15.28
CA PHE A 252 -13.73 -4.90 15.15
C PHE A 252 -13.88 -3.95 16.35
N GLN A 253 -12.85 -3.10 16.57
CA GLN A 253 -12.94 -2.06 17.58
C GLN A 253 -14.07 -1.07 17.29
N THR A 254 -14.56 -0.42 18.35
CA THR A 254 -15.60 0.61 18.24
C THR A 254 -15.16 1.72 17.26
N ALA A 255 -16.09 2.19 16.42
CA ALA A 255 -15.87 3.26 15.43
C ALA A 255 -14.81 2.94 14.37
N PHE A 256 -14.55 1.67 14.08
CA PHE A 256 -13.56 1.25 13.08
C PHE A 256 -13.80 1.84 11.69
N LEU A 257 -15.05 2.08 11.28
CA LEU A 257 -15.39 2.69 9.98
C LEU A 257 -14.76 4.08 9.78
N GLY A 258 -14.59 4.84 10.85
CA GLY A 258 -13.93 6.16 10.81
C GLY A 258 -12.44 6.12 11.20
N ALA A 259 -11.94 4.97 11.62
CA ALA A 259 -10.55 4.82 12.04
C ALA A 259 -9.61 4.76 10.83
N GLY A 260 -8.54 5.57 10.85
CA GLY A 260 -7.46 5.48 9.89
C GLY A 260 -6.43 4.42 10.27
N TYR A 261 -5.55 4.06 9.34
CA TYR A 261 -4.53 3.03 9.59
C TYR A 261 -3.44 3.53 10.56
N SER A 262 -2.73 4.60 10.18
CA SER A 262 -1.60 5.14 10.95
C SER A 262 -1.95 6.34 11.83
N THR A 263 -3.25 6.67 11.96
CA THR A 263 -3.70 7.81 12.76
C THR A 263 -3.71 7.52 14.26
N PRO A 264 -3.63 8.54 15.13
CA PRO A 264 -3.81 8.35 16.56
C PRO A 264 -5.15 7.65 16.87
N GLY A 265 -5.10 6.55 17.62
CA GLY A 265 -6.28 5.73 17.92
C GLY A 265 -6.81 4.90 16.75
N GLY A 266 -6.14 4.89 15.60
CA GLY A 266 -6.45 4.08 14.44
C GLY A 266 -6.05 2.61 14.61
N GLN A 267 -6.04 1.86 13.49
CA GLN A 267 -5.78 0.41 13.51
C GLN A 267 -4.43 0.07 14.14
N ALA A 268 -3.34 0.64 13.62
CA ALA A 268 -1.99 0.35 14.09
C ALA A 268 -1.78 0.76 15.57
N ALA A 269 -2.32 1.92 15.98
CA ALA A 269 -2.26 2.35 17.38
C ALA A 269 -3.09 1.45 18.30
N THR A 270 -4.24 0.97 17.85
CA THR A 270 -5.10 0.03 18.58
C THR A 270 -4.37 -1.29 18.82
N MET A 271 -3.72 -1.82 17.78
CA MET A 271 -2.93 -3.05 17.89
C MET A 271 -1.67 -2.85 18.76
N GLY A 272 -0.85 -1.83 18.47
CA GLY A 272 0.40 -1.57 19.18
C GLY A 272 0.19 -1.31 20.69
N ASN A 273 -0.91 -0.68 21.08
CA ASN A 273 -1.27 -0.47 22.47
C ASN A 273 -1.96 -1.68 23.15
N GLY A 274 -2.05 -2.83 22.48
CA GLY A 274 -2.67 -4.03 23.01
C GLY A 274 -4.17 -3.90 23.29
N LYS A 275 -4.87 -3.02 22.57
CA LYS A 275 -6.32 -2.82 22.68
C LYS A 275 -7.12 -3.75 21.81
N ALA A 276 -6.49 -4.38 20.80
CA ALA A 276 -7.03 -5.46 20.00
C ALA A 276 -6.05 -6.64 19.97
N ALA A 277 -6.59 -7.84 19.78
CA ALA A 277 -5.81 -9.08 19.81
C ALA A 277 -5.03 -9.32 18.52
N MET A 278 -5.54 -8.89 17.37
CA MET A 278 -4.90 -9.09 16.06
C MET A 278 -5.28 -8.02 15.05
N GLU A 279 -4.49 -7.96 13.96
CA GLU A 279 -4.81 -7.23 12.73
C GLU A 279 -4.33 -8.01 11.51
N LEU A 280 -5.06 -7.91 10.40
CA LEU A 280 -4.63 -8.43 9.11
C LEU A 280 -3.87 -7.34 8.37
N MET A 281 -2.53 -7.50 8.24
CA MET A 281 -1.66 -6.45 7.71
C MET A 281 -0.39 -7.02 7.07
N GLY A 282 0.27 -6.21 6.24
CA GLY A 282 1.54 -6.54 5.61
C GLY A 282 2.73 -6.50 6.59
N GLN A 283 3.92 -6.82 6.06
CA GLN A 283 5.18 -6.88 6.82
C GLN A 283 5.58 -5.57 7.51
N TRP A 284 5.02 -4.45 7.07
CA TRP A 284 5.23 -3.12 7.68
C TRP A 284 4.45 -2.91 8.98
N GLY A 285 3.44 -3.76 9.27
CA GLY A 285 2.55 -3.63 10.42
C GLY A 285 3.26 -3.32 11.73
N PRO A 286 4.26 -4.12 12.16
CA PRO A 286 4.97 -3.91 13.43
C PRO A 286 5.62 -2.52 13.57
N SER A 287 6.20 -2.00 12.47
CA SER A 287 6.84 -0.69 12.49
C SER A 287 5.81 0.44 12.68
N VAL A 288 4.67 0.33 11.99
CA VAL A 288 3.60 1.33 12.10
C VAL A 288 2.89 1.22 13.45
N GLN A 289 2.71 0.00 13.99
CA GLN A 289 2.20 -0.21 15.35
C GLN A 289 3.07 0.52 16.38
N LYS A 290 4.40 0.35 16.27
CA LYS A 290 5.37 0.99 17.17
C LYS A 290 5.39 2.51 17.02
N ASP A 291 5.28 3.04 15.81
CA ASP A 291 5.27 4.46 15.51
C ASP A 291 3.98 5.14 16.01
N ALA A 292 2.82 4.50 15.81
CA ALA A 292 1.51 5.03 16.15
C ALA A 292 1.04 4.73 17.59
N GLY A 293 1.66 3.77 18.26
CA GLY A 293 1.25 3.27 19.57
C GLY A 293 2.42 2.85 20.43
N ALA A 294 2.56 1.55 20.70
CA ALA A 294 3.63 0.97 21.47
C ALA A 294 4.23 -0.25 20.77
N ASP A 295 5.44 -0.64 21.20
CA ASP A 295 6.13 -1.83 20.74
C ASP A 295 5.70 -3.03 21.59
N LEU A 296 4.99 -3.99 20.97
CA LEU A 296 4.62 -5.25 21.62
C LEU A 296 5.84 -6.17 21.82
N GLY A 297 6.95 -5.95 21.11
CA GLY A 297 8.18 -6.70 21.25
C GLY A 297 7.97 -8.21 21.11
N ALA A 298 8.41 -8.97 22.13
CA ALA A 298 8.29 -10.45 22.14
C ALA A 298 6.83 -10.96 22.21
N ASP A 299 5.91 -10.12 22.62
CA ASP A 299 4.48 -10.49 22.69
C ASP A 299 3.78 -10.43 21.33
N LEU A 300 4.40 -9.82 20.32
CA LEU A 300 3.91 -9.84 18.95
C LEU A 300 4.22 -11.19 18.28
N GLY A 301 3.22 -11.77 17.62
CA GLY A 301 3.36 -12.95 16.78
C GLY A 301 2.81 -12.68 15.38
N PHE A 302 3.08 -13.61 14.47
CA PHE A 302 2.57 -13.59 13.10
C PHE A 302 2.10 -14.99 12.70
N PHE A 303 1.00 -15.05 11.97
CA PHE A 303 0.56 -16.28 11.28
C PHE A 303 -0.02 -15.95 9.90
N PRO A 304 0.18 -16.84 8.89
CA PRO A 304 -0.42 -16.69 7.58
C PRO A 304 -1.96 -16.75 7.64
N PHE A 305 -2.63 -16.19 6.64
CA PHE A 305 -4.08 -16.26 6.55
C PHE A 305 -4.54 -17.73 6.48
N PRO A 306 -5.54 -18.12 7.29
CA PRO A 306 -6.01 -19.50 7.41
C PRO A 306 -6.54 -20.08 6.10
N THR A 307 -6.65 -21.41 6.03
CA THR A 307 -7.35 -22.11 4.96
C THR A 307 -8.87 -22.07 5.19
N VAL A 308 -9.64 -22.27 4.12
CA VAL A 308 -11.09 -22.47 4.19
C VAL A 308 -11.40 -23.91 3.83
N ASP A 309 -12.12 -24.62 4.70
CA ASP A 309 -12.47 -26.01 4.48
C ASP A 309 -13.32 -26.17 3.22
N GLY A 310 -12.96 -27.14 2.38
CA GLY A 310 -13.61 -27.37 1.09
C GLY A 310 -13.24 -26.32 0.00
N GLY A 311 -12.43 -25.33 0.32
CA GLY A 311 -11.95 -24.35 -0.64
C GLY A 311 -10.88 -24.90 -1.58
N ALA A 312 -10.75 -24.29 -2.78
CA ALA A 312 -9.80 -24.70 -3.81
C ALA A 312 -8.37 -24.14 -3.59
N GLY A 313 -8.21 -23.12 -2.74
CA GLY A 313 -6.93 -22.45 -2.48
C GLY A 313 -6.07 -23.18 -1.47
N ARG A 314 -4.78 -22.85 -1.48
CA ARG A 314 -3.74 -23.50 -0.66
C ARG A 314 -3.18 -22.53 0.38
N ALA A 315 -2.76 -23.03 1.54
CA ALA A 315 -2.07 -22.24 2.57
C ALA A 315 -0.78 -21.57 2.07
N THR A 316 -0.13 -22.18 1.07
CA THR A 316 1.12 -21.69 0.45
C THR A 316 0.90 -20.64 -0.65
N GLU A 317 -0.34 -20.31 -1.00
CA GLU A 317 -0.64 -19.18 -1.86
C GLU A 317 -0.71 -17.92 -1.01
N VAL A 318 0.10 -16.92 -1.35
CA VAL A 318 0.26 -15.70 -0.57
C VAL A 318 -0.34 -14.49 -1.30
N PHE A 319 -0.93 -13.60 -0.52
CA PHE A 319 -1.42 -12.30 -0.96
C PHE A 319 -0.52 -11.22 -0.36
N GLY A 320 -0.05 -10.31 -1.17
CA GLY A 320 0.87 -9.31 -0.67
C GLY A 320 1.34 -8.37 -1.76
N GLY A 321 2.54 -7.87 -1.58
CA GLY A 321 3.18 -6.94 -2.50
C GLY A 321 4.45 -6.41 -1.89
N GLY A 322 4.95 -5.38 -2.48
CA GLY A 322 6.09 -4.64 -1.99
C GLY A 322 6.08 -3.25 -2.58
N SER A 323 7.02 -2.46 -2.17
CA SER A 323 7.22 -1.12 -2.69
C SER A 323 8.44 -1.07 -3.59
N GLY A 324 8.36 -0.25 -4.62
CA GLY A 324 9.45 0.02 -5.54
C GLY A 324 9.39 1.45 -6.04
N PHE A 325 10.29 1.78 -6.93
CA PHE A 325 10.32 3.06 -7.62
C PHE A 325 10.25 2.85 -9.13
N ALA A 326 9.51 3.71 -9.81
CA ALA A 326 9.54 3.85 -11.25
C ALA A 326 10.18 5.18 -11.64
N LEU A 327 10.70 5.25 -12.86
CA LEU A 327 11.23 6.48 -13.44
C LEU A 327 10.27 7.01 -14.50
N ARG A 328 10.03 8.32 -14.51
CA ARG A 328 9.28 8.92 -15.61
C ARG A 328 10.05 8.78 -16.92
N LYS A 329 9.33 8.75 -18.04
CA LYS A 329 9.93 8.75 -19.37
C LYS A 329 10.86 9.96 -19.56
N GLY A 330 12.13 9.69 -19.92
CA GLY A 330 13.17 10.71 -20.07
C GLY A 330 13.66 11.31 -18.75
N ALA A 331 13.56 10.59 -17.63
CA ALA A 331 14.25 10.96 -16.39
C ALA A 331 15.78 11.00 -16.60
N PRO A 332 16.52 11.85 -15.89
CA PRO A 332 17.99 11.83 -15.93
C PRO A 332 18.53 10.43 -15.60
N LYS A 333 19.61 10.02 -16.28
CA LYS A 333 20.23 8.68 -16.06
C LYS A 333 20.71 8.47 -14.62
N GLU A 334 21.06 9.52 -13.93
CA GLU A 334 21.48 9.58 -12.53
C GLU A 334 20.38 9.08 -11.58
N ALA A 335 19.13 9.05 -12.05
CA ALA A 335 18.02 8.45 -11.29
C ALA A 335 18.24 6.93 -11.09
N MET A 336 18.80 6.23 -12.08
CA MET A 336 19.12 4.80 -11.95
C MET A 336 20.27 4.56 -10.96
N ASP A 337 21.27 5.44 -10.93
CA ASP A 337 22.37 5.40 -9.96
C ASP A 337 21.83 5.59 -8.54
N PHE A 338 20.88 6.53 -8.35
CA PHE A 338 20.20 6.70 -7.07
C PHE A 338 19.43 5.46 -6.64
N LEU A 339 18.69 4.79 -7.55
CA LEU A 339 17.97 3.56 -7.23
C LEU A 339 18.90 2.41 -6.86
N LYS A 340 20.01 2.24 -7.57
CA LYS A 340 21.04 1.25 -7.25
C LYS A 340 21.64 1.49 -5.87
N PHE A 341 22.02 2.74 -5.58
CA PHE A 341 22.51 3.14 -4.26
C PHE A 341 21.48 2.86 -3.16
N PHE A 342 20.21 3.20 -3.40
CA PHE A 342 19.13 3.00 -2.44
C PHE A 342 18.95 1.52 -2.11
N VAL A 343 18.87 0.66 -3.13
CA VAL A 343 18.48 -0.76 -2.97
C VAL A 343 19.66 -1.65 -2.62
N LEU A 344 20.76 -1.59 -3.40
CA LEU A 344 21.90 -2.49 -3.20
C LEU A 344 22.86 -2.00 -2.11
N GLU A 345 23.32 -0.74 -2.20
CA GLU A 345 24.36 -0.25 -1.31
C GLU A 345 23.83 0.04 0.10
N ASN A 346 22.54 0.40 0.24
CA ASN A 346 21.90 0.63 1.52
C ASN A 346 21.02 -0.52 2.01
N GLN A 347 21.09 -1.69 1.38
CA GLN A 347 20.33 -2.88 1.80
C GLN A 347 20.50 -3.21 3.28
N SER A 348 21.71 -3.14 3.83
CA SER A 348 21.94 -3.42 5.25
C SER A 348 21.18 -2.46 6.17
N LYS A 349 21.02 -1.19 5.77
CA LYS A 349 20.23 -0.20 6.52
C LYS A 349 18.74 -0.48 6.41
N LEU A 350 18.26 -0.84 5.21
CA LEU A 350 16.87 -1.24 4.98
C LEU A 350 16.50 -2.44 5.87
N LEU A 351 17.36 -3.46 5.91
CA LEU A 351 17.18 -4.63 6.78
C LEU A 351 17.19 -4.30 8.26
N ALA A 352 18.17 -3.50 8.71
CA ALA A 352 18.33 -3.12 10.10
C ALA A 352 17.17 -2.27 10.62
N SER A 353 16.44 -1.58 9.74
CA SER A 353 15.29 -0.75 10.10
C SER A 353 14.07 -1.54 10.61
N ASN A 354 14.04 -2.86 10.37
CA ASN A 354 12.93 -3.76 10.71
C ASN A 354 11.56 -3.44 10.05
N GLY A 355 11.51 -2.49 9.11
CA GLY A 355 10.27 -2.14 8.39
C GLY A 355 10.17 -2.70 6.98
N PHE A 356 11.31 -3.14 6.41
CA PHE A 356 11.37 -3.64 5.03
C PHE A 356 11.93 -5.06 5.00
N LEU A 357 11.37 -5.91 4.14
CA LEU A 357 11.96 -7.21 3.83
C LEU A 357 12.88 -7.08 2.61
N PRO A 358 13.96 -7.88 2.58
CA PRO A 358 14.94 -7.76 1.53
C PRO A 358 14.42 -8.23 0.17
N VAL A 359 14.77 -7.51 -0.87
CA VAL A 359 14.55 -7.91 -2.26
C VAL A 359 15.80 -8.53 -2.88
N VAL A 360 16.97 -8.36 -2.27
CA VAL A 360 18.25 -8.88 -2.76
C VAL A 360 18.43 -10.32 -2.30
N LYS A 361 18.83 -11.19 -3.23
CA LYS A 361 19.04 -12.63 -2.98
C LYS A 361 20.01 -12.88 -1.83
N GLY A 362 19.67 -13.81 -0.96
CA GLY A 362 20.50 -14.23 0.17
C GLY A 362 20.47 -13.28 1.37
N ALA A 363 19.86 -12.11 1.24
CA ALA A 363 19.79 -11.14 2.34
C ALA A 363 18.79 -11.53 3.43
N GLU A 364 17.80 -12.38 3.10
CA GLU A 364 16.85 -12.97 4.05
C GLU A 364 17.56 -13.74 5.17
N SER A 365 18.72 -14.32 4.92
CA SER A 365 19.54 -15.01 5.92
C SER A 365 20.02 -14.10 7.07
N ARG A 366 20.02 -12.77 6.86
CA ARG A 366 20.42 -11.77 7.86
C ARG A 366 19.27 -11.31 8.74
N LEU A 367 18.04 -11.75 8.49
CA LEU A 367 16.90 -11.43 9.33
C LEU A 367 17.10 -12.03 10.72
N THR A 368 16.95 -11.22 11.77
CA THR A 368 17.08 -11.67 13.17
C THR A 368 15.73 -11.80 13.85
N ASP A 369 14.74 -11.01 13.45
CA ASP A 369 13.39 -11.07 14.00
C ASP A 369 12.65 -12.33 13.57
N ALA A 370 12.07 -13.06 14.56
CA ALA A 370 11.43 -14.36 14.34
C ALA A 370 10.18 -14.26 13.44
N ASN A 371 9.37 -13.20 13.60
CA ASN A 371 8.16 -13.03 12.80
C ASN A 371 8.51 -12.68 11.34
N ARG A 372 9.53 -11.83 11.14
CA ARG A 372 10.02 -11.51 9.80
C ARG A 372 10.60 -12.72 9.08
N LYS A 373 11.25 -13.63 9.81
CA LYS A 373 11.67 -14.93 9.26
C LYS A 373 10.48 -15.75 8.80
N VAL A 374 9.40 -15.83 9.59
CA VAL A 374 8.17 -16.52 9.17
C VAL A 374 7.59 -15.94 7.89
N VAL A 375 7.56 -14.59 7.77
CA VAL A 375 7.09 -13.92 6.54
C VAL A 375 8.01 -14.26 5.36
N ALA A 376 9.33 -14.15 5.52
CA ALA A 376 10.29 -14.44 4.46
C ALA A 376 10.24 -15.92 4.04
N ASP A 377 10.18 -16.86 4.99
CA ASP A 377 10.05 -18.29 4.73
C ASP A 377 8.74 -18.62 4.00
N SER A 378 7.65 -17.93 4.34
CA SER A 378 6.36 -18.07 3.66
C SER A 378 6.45 -17.64 2.20
N LEU A 379 7.14 -16.52 1.91
CA LEU A 379 7.38 -16.06 0.55
C LEU A 379 8.27 -17.02 -0.26
N VAL A 380 9.31 -17.57 0.35
CA VAL A 380 10.19 -18.57 -0.29
C VAL A 380 9.43 -19.85 -0.61
N LYS A 381 8.53 -20.29 0.28
CA LYS A 381 7.71 -21.50 0.10
C LYS A 381 6.44 -21.27 -0.71
N ALA A 382 6.17 -20.02 -1.12
CA ALA A 382 4.95 -19.69 -1.82
C ALA A 382 4.84 -20.44 -3.16
N THR A 383 3.70 -21.10 -3.37
CA THR A 383 3.36 -21.78 -4.62
C THR A 383 2.56 -20.90 -5.58
N GLY A 384 2.15 -19.72 -5.12
CA GLY A 384 1.47 -18.70 -5.89
C GLY A 384 1.48 -17.36 -5.15
N PHE A 385 1.46 -16.28 -5.91
CA PHE A 385 1.51 -14.92 -5.39
C PHE A 385 0.43 -14.07 -6.05
N GLN A 386 -0.36 -13.37 -5.23
CA GLN A 386 -1.33 -12.37 -5.68
C GLN A 386 -0.92 -11.00 -5.14
N LEU A 387 -0.72 -10.05 -6.04
CA LEU A 387 -0.51 -8.65 -5.68
C LEU A 387 -1.80 -8.06 -5.08
N PHE A 388 -1.67 -7.07 -4.16
CA PHE A 388 -2.80 -6.29 -3.64
C PHE A 388 -3.79 -5.94 -4.75
N LEU A 389 -5.08 -6.26 -4.57
CA LEU A 389 -6.05 -6.17 -5.68
C LEU A 389 -6.24 -4.73 -6.16
N ASP A 390 -6.14 -3.76 -5.25
CA ASP A 390 -6.21 -2.33 -5.57
C ASP A 390 -5.01 -1.82 -6.39
N GLN A 391 -3.92 -2.61 -6.45
CA GLN A 391 -2.73 -2.32 -7.25
C GLN A 391 -2.63 -3.24 -8.47
N ALA A 392 -3.09 -4.49 -8.35
CA ALA A 392 -3.03 -5.48 -9.42
C ALA A 392 -3.92 -5.10 -10.61
N TYR A 393 -5.04 -4.44 -10.33
CA TYR A 393 -6.05 -4.08 -11.32
C TYR A 393 -5.89 -2.62 -11.79
N PRO A 394 -6.54 -2.24 -12.90
CA PRO A 394 -6.67 -0.83 -13.28
C PRO A 394 -7.23 0.00 -12.11
N PRO A 395 -6.85 1.28 -11.96
CA PRO A 395 -7.21 2.09 -10.79
C PRO A 395 -8.69 2.11 -10.44
N ALA A 396 -9.58 2.20 -11.44
CA ALA A 396 -11.02 2.21 -11.21
C ALA A 396 -11.54 0.86 -10.65
N VAL A 397 -10.97 -0.26 -11.10
CA VAL A 397 -11.33 -1.60 -10.60
C VAL A 397 -10.78 -1.81 -9.19
N GLY A 398 -9.54 -1.41 -8.95
CA GLY A 398 -8.92 -1.48 -7.64
C GLY A 398 -9.65 -0.64 -6.60
N GLN A 399 -10.10 0.56 -6.97
CA GLN A 399 -10.93 1.41 -6.11
C GLN A 399 -12.29 0.74 -5.81
N GLU A 400 -12.95 0.16 -6.81
CA GLU A 400 -14.24 -0.53 -6.58
C GLU A 400 -14.09 -1.76 -5.69
N VAL A 401 -12.96 -2.49 -5.76
CA VAL A 401 -12.66 -3.57 -4.80
C VAL A 401 -12.65 -3.01 -3.37
N ASN A 402 -11.94 -1.91 -3.14
CA ASN A 402 -11.87 -1.27 -1.84
C ASN A 402 -13.26 -0.80 -1.36
N ASP A 403 -14.00 -0.13 -2.22
CA ASP A 403 -15.32 0.45 -1.90
C ASP A 403 -16.35 -0.63 -1.62
N SER A 404 -16.50 -1.60 -2.53
CA SER A 404 -17.49 -2.67 -2.39
C SER A 404 -17.26 -3.55 -1.18
N VAL A 405 -16.00 -3.88 -0.86
CA VAL A 405 -15.69 -4.69 0.33
C VAL A 405 -15.91 -3.87 1.61
N ALA A 406 -15.57 -2.58 1.62
CA ALA A 406 -15.88 -1.71 2.75
C ALA A 406 -17.39 -1.60 2.99
N ASP A 407 -18.20 -1.50 1.93
CA ASP A 407 -19.65 -1.48 2.01
C ASP A 407 -20.22 -2.81 2.56
N LEU A 408 -19.61 -3.96 2.18
CA LEU A 408 -19.97 -5.26 2.77
C LEU A 408 -19.67 -5.29 4.29
N ILE A 409 -18.49 -4.80 4.69
CA ILE A 409 -18.10 -4.74 6.11
C ILE A 409 -18.98 -3.77 6.89
N ALA A 410 -19.46 -2.70 6.26
CA ALA A 410 -20.41 -1.74 6.84
C ALA A 410 -21.86 -2.28 6.87
N GLY A 411 -22.16 -3.41 6.22
CA GLY A 411 -23.50 -3.97 6.09
C GLY A 411 -24.37 -3.29 5.01
N GLU A 412 -23.75 -2.52 4.12
CA GLU A 412 -24.43 -1.76 3.07
C GLU A 412 -24.57 -2.54 1.75
N LYS A 413 -23.72 -3.55 1.52
CA LYS A 413 -23.78 -4.45 0.36
C LYS A 413 -23.88 -5.92 0.77
N THR A 414 -24.51 -6.72 -0.10
CA THR A 414 -24.47 -8.20 -0.01
C THR A 414 -23.23 -8.74 -0.74
N PRO A 415 -22.81 -10.00 -0.48
CA PRO A 415 -21.75 -10.68 -1.22
C PRO A 415 -21.92 -10.64 -2.74
N GLU A 416 -23.15 -10.82 -3.24
CA GLU A 416 -23.49 -10.78 -4.66
C GLU A 416 -23.36 -9.36 -5.25
N GLN A 417 -23.70 -8.34 -4.45
CA GLN A 417 -23.54 -6.95 -4.87
C GLN A 417 -22.05 -6.57 -5.01
N VAL A 418 -21.21 -7.04 -4.07
CA VAL A 418 -19.74 -6.83 -4.15
C VAL A 418 -19.19 -7.38 -5.46
N THR A 419 -19.45 -8.65 -5.75
CA THR A 419 -18.91 -9.30 -6.96
C THR A 419 -19.45 -8.69 -8.24
N ARG A 420 -20.70 -8.24 -8.25
CA ARG A 420 -21.31 -7.54 -9.37
C ARG A 420 -20.68 -6.17 -9.61
N SER A 421 -20.54 -5.37 -8.57
CA SER A 421 -19.91 -4.04 -8.68
C SER A 421 -18.47 -4.13 -9.20
N ILE A 422 -17.67 -5.06 -8.69
CA ILE A 422 -16.28 -5.29 -9.19
C ILE A 422 -16.29 -5.70 -10.67
N THR A 423 -17.24 -6.56 -11.06
CA THR A 423 -17.39 -7.01 -12.46
C THR A 423 -17.78 -5.85 -13.37
N GLU A 424 -18.70 -4.99 -12.96
CA GLU A 424 -19.12 -3.81 -13.73
C GLU A 424 -17.97 -2.82 -13.91
N ALA A 425 -17.21 -2.54 -12.86
CA ALA A 425 -16.01 -1.72 -12.94
C ALA A 425 -14.96 -2.33 -13.88
N ALA A 426 -14.72 -3.65 -13.78
CA ALA A 426 -13.76 -4.35 -14.64
C ALA A 426 -14.15 -4.32 -16.11
N LYS A 427 -15.43 -4.45 -16.44
CA LYS A 427 -15.94 -4.36 -17.83
C LYS A 427 -15.87 -2.95 -18.38
N SER A 428 -15.90 -1.94 -17.53
CA SER A 428 -15.87 -0.51 -17.92
C SER A 428 -14.45 0.04 -18.06
N ALA A 429 -13.44 -0.62 -17.46
CA ALA A 429 -12.03 -0.27 -17.54
C ALA A 429 -11.37 -0.99 -18.73
#